data_73189a3641dcc50731f8d89efba44bd3
#
_entry.id   73189a3641dcc50731f8d89efba44bd3
#
_cell.length_a   1.000
_cell.length_b   1.000
_cell.length_c   1.000
_cell.angle_alpha   90.00
_cell.angle_beta   90.00
_cell.angle_gamma   90.00
#
_symmetry.space_group_name_H-M   'P 1'
#
loop_
_entity.id
_entity.type
_entity.pdbx_description
1 polymer ?
#
loop_
_entity_poly.entity_id
_entity_poly.type
_entity_poly.pdbx_seq_one_letter_code
_entity_poly.pdbx_strand_id
1 'polypeptide(L)'
;MKDQKNNWTARAKQLVWDKAPYIDIRHPEHGKYDPCRACIKEKEYGNQDSDYGWQIDHIFPEKKLQDAGVPQELIDHIDNLRPMHHKNNNKKSYDFPVYTGIVSAAGTTNYDVIWREYSIKRNHICRLQKLYREYLDIPQPSILGQWQTMIGFDAASTVQQSPNDFFDEIVTQSIHDLDEEV
;
A
#
# COMPACT_ATOMS: atom_id res chain seq x y z
N MET A 1 19.38 -6.72 1.90
CA MET A 1 18.83 -7.10 0.59
C MET A 1 19.53 -6.37 -0.57
N LYS A 2 20.22 -5.29 -0.29
CA LYS A 2 21.12 -4.62 -1.25
C LYS A 2 22.49 -5.28 -1.29
N ASP A 3 23.20 -5.17 -2.40
CA ASP A 3 24.58 -5.65 -2.55
C ASP A 3 25.58 -4.62 -1.99
N GLN A 4 26.89 -4.95 -2.04
CA GLN A 4 27.98 -4.07 -1.57
C GLN A 4 28.04 -2.70 -2.29
N LYS A 5 27.38 -2.57 -3.46
CA LYS A 5 27.26 -1.32 -4.22
C LYS A 5 25.92 -0.61 -3.97
N ASN A 6 25.21 -0.98 -2.92
CA ASN A 6 23.90 -0.45 -2.56
C ASN A 6 22.78 -0.69 -3.61
N ASN A 7 22.94 -1.69 -4.48
CA ASN A 7 21.93 -2.10 -5.46
C ASN A 7 21.11 -3.27 -4.94
N TRP A 8 19.84 -3.34 -5.33
CA TRP A 8 19.00 -4.47 -5.02
C TRP A 8 19.48 -5.75 -5.70
N THR A 9 19.69 -6.82 -4.93
CA THR A 9 20.05 -8.13 -5.49
C THR A 9 18.91 -8.69 -6.35
N ALA A 10 19.24 -9.59 -7.29
CA ALA A 10 18.24 -10.27 -8.12
C ALA A 10 17.19 -10.99 -7.26
N ARG A 11 17.61 -11.63 -6.17
CA ARG A 11 16.70 -12.28 -5.21
C ARG A 11 15.76 -11.29 -4.54
N ALA A 12 16.25 -10.12 -4.14
CA ALA A 12 15.41 -9.08 -3.54
C ALA A 12 14.34 -8.58 -4.52
N LYS A 13 14.76 -8.31 -5.78
CA LYS A 13 13.82 -7.91 -6.85
C LYS A 13 12.72 -8.95 -7.05
N GLN A 14 13.10 -10.24 -7.11
CA GLN A 14 12.12 -11.33 -7.28
C GLN A 14 11.16 -11.42 -6.10
N LEU A 15 11.65 -11.40 -4.85
CA LEU A 15 10.81 -11.44 -3.65
C LEU A 15 9.81 -10.27 -3.59
N VAL A 16 10.24 -9.08 -4.00
CA VAL A 16 9.37 -7.91 -4.06
C VAL A 16 8.37 -8.04 -5.22
N TRP A 17 8.82 -8.46 -6.41
CA TRP A 17 7.97 -8.71 -7.57
C TRP A 17 6.82 -9.68 -7.24
N ASP A 18 7.12 -10.76 -6.50
CA ASP A 18 6.13 -11.79 -6.16
C ASP A 18 5.00 -11.31 -5.25
N LYS A 19 5.16 -10.15 -4.60
CA LYS A 19 4.10 -9.54 -3.77
C LYS A 19 2.97 -8.90 -4.57
N ALA A 20 3.20 -8.56 -5.83
CA ALA A 20 2.18 -7.94 -6.67
C ALA A 20 1.22 -8.99 -7.28
N PRO A 21 -0.08 -8.71 -7.34
CA PRO A 21 -1.04 -9.59 -7.99
C PRO A 21 -0.88 -9.57 -9.51
N TYR A 22 -1.03 -10.72 -10.15
CA TYR A 22 -1.12 -10.80 -11.62
C TYR A 22 -2.35 -10.07 -12.14
N ILE A 23 -2.24 -9.48 -13.34
CA ILE A 23 -3.38 -8.93 -14.10
C ILE A 23 -4.33 -10.05 -14.50
N ASP A 24 -3.78 -11.12 -15.08
CA ASP A 24 -4.43 -12.40 -15.31
C ASP A 24 -3.46 -13.53 -14.97
N ILE A 25 -3.82 -14.39 -14.03
CA ILE A 25 -2.96 -15.49 -13.60
C ILE A 25 -2.74 -16.53 -14.69
N ARG A 26 -3.65 -16.63 -15.67
CA ARG A 26 -3.53 -17.53 -16.83
C ARG A 26 -2.59 -16.97 -17.90
N HIS A 27 -2.32 -15.67 -17.83
CA HIS A 27 -1.49 -14.91 -18.75
C HIS A 27 -0.46 -14.07 -17.98
N PRO A 28 0.52 -14.70 -17.34
CA PRO A 28 1.52 -14.00 -16.52
C PRO A 28 2.36 -12.98 -17.32
N GLU A 29 2.46 -13.17 -18.65
CA GLU A 29 3.11 -12.23 -19.56
C GLU A 29 2.42 -10.86 -19.63
N HIS A 30 1.16 -10.77 -19.25
CA HIS A 30 0.43 -9.50 -19.17
C HIS A 30 0.97 -8.59 -18.06
N GLY A 31 1.74 -9.14 -17.10
CA GLY A 31 2.33 -8.41 -16.00
C GLY A 31 1.51 -8.47 -14.72
N LYS A 32 1.82 -7.54 -13.82
CA LYS A 32 1.20 -7.44 -12.50
C LYS A 32 0.67 -6.04 -12.25
N TYR A 33 -0.21 -5.88 -11.26
CA TYR A 33 -0.66 -4.56 -10.82
C TYR A 33 0.20 -4.05 -9.66
N ASP A 34 0.61 -2.78 -9.75
CA ASP A 34 1.11 -2.05 -8.60
C ASP A 34 -0.03 -1.67 -7.62
N PRO A 35 0.26 -1.09 -6.44
CA PRO A 35 -0.77 -0.67 -5.49
C PRO A 35 -1.75 0.38 -6.02
N CYS A 36 -1.38 1.15 -7.02
CA CYS A 36 -2.23 2.14 -7.70
C CYS A 36 -2.99 1.57 -8.90
N ARG A 37 -2.92 0.25 -9.11
CA ARG A 37 -3.51 -0.44 -10.25
C ARG A 37 -2.83 -0.13 -11.58
N ALA A 38 -1.63 0.43 -11.60
CA ALA A 38 -0.81 0.52 -12.80
C ALA A 38 -0.26 -0.86 -13.19
N CYS A 39 -0.24 -1.17 -14.49
CA CYS A 39 0.41 -2.35 -15.03
C CYS A 39 1.93 -2.19 -14.95
N ILE A 40 2.62 -3.20 -14.41
CA ILE A 40 4.07 -3.28 -14.36
C ILE A 40 4.52 -4.60 -14.99
N LYS A 41 5.69 -4.62 -15.63
CA LYS A 41 6.25 -5.82 -16.27
C LYS A 41 7.60 -6.18 -15.67
N GLU A 42 7.82 -7.46 -15.39
CA GLU A 42 8.99 -7.94 -14.67
C GLU A 42 10.32 -7.43 -15.25
N LYS A 43 10.47 -7.51 -16.57
CA LYS A 43 11.69 -7.11 -17.30
C LYS A 43 11.94 -5.61 -17.31
N GLU A 44 10.96 -4.80 -16.92
CA GLU A 44 11.02 -3.34 -16.93
C GLU A 44 11.48 -2.75 -15.58
N TYR A 45 12.14 -3.56 -14.73
CA TYR A 45 12.70 -3.07 -13.48
C TYR A 45 13.73 -1.96 -13.72
N GLY A 46 13.52 -0.79 -13.10
CA GLY A 46 14.40 0.38 -13.17
C GLY A 46 14.32 1.16 -14.49
N ASN A 47 13.55 0.71 -15.47
CA ASN A 47 13.36 1.40 -16.74
C ASN A 47 12.34 2.53 -16.59
N GLN A 48 12.81 3.77 -16.46
CA GLN A 48 11.96 4.95 -16.29
C GLN A 48 11.38 5.48 -17.61
N ASP A 49 11.89 5.02 -18.75
CA ASP A 49 11.40 5.38 -20.08
C ASP A 49 10.25 4.45 -20.53
N SER A 50 10.01 3.36 -19.80
CA SER A 50 8.95 2.39 -20.09
C SER A 50 7.64 2.77 -19.42
N ASP A 51 6.53 2.64 -20.16
CA ASP A 51 5.17 2.76 -19.62
C ASP A 51 4.83 1.66 -18.60
N TYR A 52 5.67 0.63 -18.46
CA TYR A 52 5.51 -0.49 -17.54
C TYR A 52 6.65 -0.59 -16.52
N GLY A 53 7.50 0.44 -16.47
CA GLY A 53 8.67 0.50 -15.61
C GLY A 53 8.29 0.54 -14.14
N TRP A 54 9.04 -0.19 -13.30
CA TRP A 54 8.78 -0.27 -11.88
C TRP A 54 10.05 -0.23 -11.05
N GLN A 55 9.87 0.11 -9.80
CA GLN A 55 10.93 0.20 -8.79
C GLN A 55 10.46 -0.47 -7.49
N ILE A 56 11.41 -0.76 -6.61
CA ILE A 56 11.11 -1.14 -5.23
C ILE A 56 10.80 0.14 -4.45
N ASP A 57 9.58 0.21 -3.91
CA ASP A 57 9.12 1.28 -3.03
C ASP A 57 9.20 0.83 -1.56
N HIS A 58 9.69 1.72 -0.69
CA HIS A 58 9.56 1.57 0.75
C HIS A 58 8.16 2.04 1.17
N ILE A 59 7.34 1.10 1.68
CA ILE A 59 5.95 1.40 2.12
C ILE A 59 5.95 2.51 3.16
N PHE A 60 6.72 2.35 4.25
CA PHE A 60 7.07 3.45 5.13
C PHE A 60 8.37 4.10 4.63
N PRO A 61 8.38 5.41 4.41
CA PRO A 61 9.47 6.07 3.70
C PRO A 61 10.84 5.88 4.35
N GLU A 62 11.84 5.48 3.55
CA GLU A 62 13.22 5.23 3.99
C GLU A 62 13.79 6.40 4.79
N LYS A 63 13.63 7.64 4.29
CA LYS A 63 14.14 8.83 4.96
C LYS A 63 13.59 9.00 6.38
N LYS A 64 12.28 8.76 6.59
CA LYS A 64 11.67 8.84 7.92
C LYS A 64 12.21 7.78 8.88
N LEU A 65 12.55 6.58 8.37
CA LEU A 65 13.17 5.52 9.17
C LEU A 65 14.62 5.84 9.51
N GLN A 66 15.38 6.39 8.56
CA GLN A 66 16.75 6.85 8.80
C GLN A 66 16.79 7.95 9.87
N ASP A 67 15.88 8.93 9.80
CA ASP A 67 15.77 10.01 10.78
C ASP A 67 15.39 9.49 12.19
N ALA A 68 14.68 8.36 12.26
CA ALA A 68 14.36 7.66 13.51
C ALA A 68 15.49 6.72 13.99
N GLY A 69 16.63 6.66 13.29
CA GLY A 69 17.77 5.82 13.66
C GLY A 69 17.57 4.32 13.39
N VAL A 70 16.63 3.94 12.53
CA VAL A 70 16.39 2.54 12.16
C VAL A 70 17.57 2.00 11.35
N PRO A 71 18.13 0.84 11.69
CA PRO A 71 19.19 0.20 10.90
C PRO A 71 18.75 -0.12 9.46
N GLN A 72 19.67 -0.01 8.50
CA GLN A 72 19.37 -0.20 7.07
C GLN A 72 18.77 -1.58 6.77
N GLU A 73 19.21 -2.63 7.48
CA GLU A 73 18.68 -4.00 7.32
C GLU A 73 17.18 -4.08 7.64
N LEU A 74 16.72 -3.31 8.63
CA LEU A 74 15.30 -3.22 8.98
C LEU A 74 14.55 -2.29 8.03
N ILE A 75 15.15 -1.20 7.57
CA ILE A 75 14.57 -0.32 6.55
C ILE A 75 14.28 -1.12 5.28
N ASP A 76 15.23 -1.96 4.85
CA ASP A 76 15.15 -2.81 3.67
C ASP A 76 14.44 -4.16 3.94
N HIS A 77 13.77 -4.32 5.09
CA HIS A 77 13.03 -5.55 5.39
C HIS A 77 11.88 -5.75 4.40
N ILE A 78 11.65 -7.00 4.00
CA ILE A 78 10.67 -7.34 2.95
C ILE A 78 9.26 -6.82 3.26
N ASP A 79 8.84 -6.76 4.52
CA ASP A 79 7.53 -6.23 4.90
C ASP A 79 7.37 -4.73 4.64
N ASN A 80 8.48 -4.00 4.52
CA ASN A 80 8.49 -2.59 4.15
C ASN A 80 8.63 -2.35 2.64
N LEU A 81 8.78 -3.39 1.83
CA LEU A 81 9.03 -3.27 0.40
C LEU A 81 7.84 -3.74 -0.42
N ARG A 82 7.61 -3.07 -1.55
CA ARG A 82 6.61 -3.46 -2.56
C ARG A 82 7.05 -3.01 -3.95
N PRO A 83 6.58 -3.67 -5.04
CA PRO A 83 6.80 -3.16 -6.37
C PRO A 83 5.83 -2.01 -6.66
N MET A 84 6.31 -0.95 -7.27
CA MET A 84 5.51 0.22 -7.62
C MET A 84 5.94 0.79 -8.97
N HIS A 85 4.99 1.19 -9.79
CA HIS A 85 5.25 1.88 -11.06
C HIS A 85 6.09 3.14 -10.79
N HIS A 86 7.12 3.39 -11.61
CA HIS A 86 8.11 4.43 -11.32
C HIS A 86 7.48 5.83 -11.14
N LYS A 87 6.49 6.20 -11.97
CA LYS A 87 5.79 7.49 -11.84
C LYS A 87 4.98 7.58 -10.54
N ASN A 88 4.31 6.48 -10.14
CA ASN A 88 3.55 6.43 -8.88
C ASN A 88 4.49 6.47 -7.68
N ASN A 89 5.64 5.78 -7.74
CA ASN A 89 6.66 5.80 -6.71
C ASN A 89 7.22 7.22 -6.50
N ASN A 90 7.59 7.89 -7.60
CA ASN A 90 8.05 9.27 -7.55
C ASN A 90 7.00 10.22 -6.97
N LYS A 91 5.71 10.03 -7.35
CA LYS A 91 4.62 10.87 -6.85
C LYS A 91 4.34 10.63 -5.38
N LYS A 92 4.39 9.37 -4.92
CA LYS A 92 4.23 9.00 -3.51
C LYS A 92 5.30 9.66 -2.63
N SER A 93 6.56 9.67 -3.07
CA SER A 93 7.67 10.27 -2.33
C SER A 93 7.70 9.84 -0.85
N TYR A 94 7.54 10.79 0.09
CA TYR A 94 7.55 10.57 1.55
C TYR A 94 6.17 10.42 2.17
N ASP A 95 5.12 10.33 1.35
CA ASP A 95 3.75 10.25 1.84
C ASP A 95 3.46 8.90 2.48
N PHE A 96 2.84 8.92 3.66
CA PHE A 96 2.41 7.77 4.45
C PHE A 96 1.46 8.25 5.57
N PRO A 97 0.38 7.57 5.88
CA PRO A 97 -0.15 6.32 5.29
C PRO A 97 -0.99 6.54 4.02
N VAL A 98 -1.29 7.79 3.69
CA VAL A 98 -2.05 8.20 2.50
C VAL A 98 -1.07 8.79 1.50
N TYR A 99 -1.23 8.48 0.22
CA TYR A 99 -0.35 8.95 -0.86
C TYR A 99 -1.11 9.09 -2.18
N THR A 100 -0.54 9.82 -3.12
CA THR A 100 -1.14 10.06 -4.43
C THR A 100 -0.51 9.19 -5.52
N GLY A 101 -1.33 8.60 -6.40
CA GLY A 101 -0.91 7.97 -7.64
C GLY A 101 -1.39 8.77 -8.85
N ILE A 102 -0.64 8.68 -9.95
CA ILE A 102 -0.90 9.40 -11.21
C ILE A 102 -0.96 8.49 -12.43
N VAL A 103 -0.71 7.18 -12.26
CA VAL A 103 -0.86 6.16 -13.31
C VAL A 103 -1.74 5.04 -12.80
N SER A 104 -2.68 4.60 -13.63
CA SER A 104 -3.52 3.42 -13.41
C SER A 104 -3.63 2.63 -14.71
N ALA A 105 -4.28 1.47 -14.72
CA ALA A 105 -4.45 0.67 -15.92
C ALA A 105 -5.88 0.20 -16.14
N ALA A 106 -6.25 0.10 -17.43
CA ALA A 106 -7.41 -0.63 -17.92
C ALA A 106 -6.89 -1.94 -18.56
N GLY A 107 -7.04 -3.07 -17.85
CA GLY A 107 -6.39 -4.32 -18.24
C GLY A 107 -4.87 -4.18 -18.25
N THR A 108 -4.25 -4.37 -19.42
CA THR A 108 -2.80 -4.30 -19.60
C THR A 108 -2.29 -2.93 -20.07
N THR A 109 -3.16 -1.95 -20.28
CA THR A 109 -2.81 -0.63 -20.82
C THR A 109 -2.82 0.42 -19.72
N ASN A 110 -1.66 1.05 -19.47
CA ASN A 110 -1.54 2.16 -18.55
C ASN A 110 -2.10 3.46 -19.14
N TYR A 111 -2.62 4.30 -18.27
CA TYR A 111 -3.06 5.65 -18.59
C TYR A 111 -2.80 6.60 -17.41
N ASP A 112 -2.53 7.85 -17.71
CA ASP A 112 -2.36 8.88 -16.71
C ASP A 112 -3.72 9.25 -16.10
N VAL A 113 -3.76 9.40 -14.78
CA VAL A 113 -4.89 9.97 -14.03
C VAL A 113 -4.48 11.33 -13.51
N ILE A 114 -5.44 12.28 -13.39
CA ILE A 114 -5.13 13.63 -12.90
C ILE A 114 -4.44 13.53 -11.52
N TRP A 115 -5.05 12.80 -10.62
CA TRP A 115 -4.49 12.30 -9.34
C TRP A 115 -5.54 11.42 -8.67
N ARG A 116 -5.08 10.43 -7.91
CA ARG A 116 -5.95 9.59 -7.10
C ARG A 116 -5.25 9.29 -5.77
N GLU A 117 -6.02 9.43 -4.70
CA GLU A 117 -5.55 9.11 -3.36
C GLU A 117 -5.65 7.61 -3.08
N TYR A 118 -4.64 7.08 -2.42
CA TYR A 118 -4.52 5.68 -2.00
C TYR A 118 -4.07 5.62 -0.56
N SER A 119 -4.54 4.60 0.16
CA SER A 119 -4.14 4.36 1.54
C SER A 119 -3.39 3.05 1.69
N ILE A 120 -2.41 3.02 2.58
CA ILE A 120 -1.75 1.77 2.98
C ILE A 120 -2.76 0.92 3.76
N LYS A 121 -2.93 -0.34 3.34
CA LYS A 121 -3.86 -1.27 3.98
C LYS A 121 -3.48 -1.51 5.44
N ARG A 122 -4.49 -1.62 6.33
CA ARG A 122 -4.32 -1.81 7.77
C ARG A 122 -3.38 -2.96 8.13
N ASN A 123 -3.48 -4.09 7.44
CA ASN A 123 -2.60 -5.25 7.69
C ASN A 123 -1.11 -4.93 7.43
N HIS A 124 -0.79 -4.07 6.46
CA HIS A 124 0.58 -3.60 6.25
C HIS A 124 1.02 -2.67 7.39
N ILE A 125 0.16 -1.73 7.79
CA ILE A 125 0.45 -0.84 8.92
C ILE A 125 0.76 -1.65 10.19
N CYS A 126 -0.06 -2.67 10.51
CA CYS A 126 0.18 -3.53 11.66
C CYS A 126 1.53 -4.28 11.59
N ARG A 127 1.96 -4.72 10.40
CA ARG A 127 3.28 -5.34 10.23
C ARG A 127 4.41 -4.34 10.44
N LEU A 128 4.28 -3.13 9.89
CA LEU A 128 5.27 -2.08 10.06
C LEU A 128 5.37 -1.61 11.52
N GLN A 129 4.25 -1.53 12.25
CA GLN A 129 4.24 -1.24 13.68
C GLN A 129 5.03 -2.29 14.47
N LYS A 130 4.83 -3.58 14.17
CA LYS A 130 5.60 -4.66 14.83
C LYS A 130 7.08 -4.58 14.48
N LEU A 131 7.42 -4.29 13.22
CA LEU A 131 8.78 -4.22 12.72
C LEU A 131 9.57 -3.07 13.35
N TYR A 132 8.94 -1.91 13.51
CA TYR A 132 9.61 -0.67 13.94
C TYR A 132 9.27 -0.23 15.36
N ARG A 133 8.59 -1.06 16.16
CA ARG A 133 8.08 -0.73 17.50
C ARG A 133 9.12 -0.14 18.46
N GLU A 134 10.41 -0.48 18.27
CA GLU A 134 11.51 -0.03 19.14
C GLU A 134 12.05 1.35 18.72
N TYR A 135 11.68 1.84 17.53
CA TYR A 135 12.22 3.07 16.95
C TYR A 135 11.17 4.17 16.83
N LEU A 136 9.94 3.81 16.54
CA LEU A 136 8.89 4.82 16.32
C LEU A 136 7.48 4.23 16.53
N ASP A 137 6.58 5.12 16.96
CA ASP A 137 5.16 4.82 17.05
C ASP A 137 4.49 5.18 15.70
N ILE A 138 4.04 4.16 14.96
CA ILE A 138 3.32 4.35 13.72
C ILE A 138 1.83 4.42 14.05
N PRO A 139 1.16 5.58 13.86
CA PRO A 139 -0.22 5.74 14.24
C PRO A 139 -1.14 4.80 13.43
N GLN A 140 -2.16 4.26 14.10
CA GLN A 140 -3.27 3.58 13.42
C GLN A 140 -4.03 4.61 12.58
N PRO A 141 -4.41 4.28 11.34
CA PRO A 141 -5.38 5.09 10.62
C PRO A 141 -6.66 5.12 11.47
N SER A 142 -7.12 6.31 11.80
CA SER A 142 -8.36 6.46 12.55
C SER A 142 -9.50 5.81 11.75
N ILE A 143 -10.30 4.97 12.39
CA ILE A 143 -11.48 4.34 11.77
C ILE A 143 -12.43 5.41 11.20
N LEU A 144 -12.54 6.57 11.85
CA LEU A 144 -13.33 7.70 11.36
C LEU A 144 -12.89 8.22 9.98
N GLY A 145 -11.58 8.33 9.70
CA GLY A 145 -11.09 8.84 8.41
C GLY A 145 -11.39 7.90 7.24
N GLN A 146 -11.49 6.60 7.47
CA GLN A 146 -11.82 5.63 6.42
C GLN A 146 -13.31 5.63 6.04
N TRP A 147 -14.21 5.92 7.00
CA TRP A 147 -15.64 6.00 6.72
C TRP A 147 -16.02 7.29 5.99
N GLN A 148 -15.36 8.42 6.28
CA GLN A 148 -15.62 9.69 5.59
C GLN A 148 -15.27 9.63 4.10
N THR A 149 -14.23 8.89 3.72
CA THR A 149 -13.85 8.69 2.31
C THR A 149 -14.74 7.67 1.58
N MET A 150 -15.33 6.71 2.29
CA MET A 150 -16.19 5.69 1.66
C MET A 150 -17.61 6.14 1.39
N ILE A 151 -18.19 7.03 2.19
CA ILE A 151 -19.61 7.39 2.13
C ILE A 151 -19.90 8.85 1.74
N GLY A 152 -18.86 9.68 1.47
CA GLY A 152 -19.06 11.05 0.98
C GLY A 152 -19.88 11.95 1.93
N PHE A 153 -19.86 11.67 3.23
CA PHE A 153 -20.64 12.43 4.21
C PHE A 153 -19.89 13.70 4.65
N ASP A 154 -20.51 14.83 4.39
CA ASP A 154 -20.07 16.15 4.85
C ASP A 154 -20.40 16.28 6.36
N ALA A 155 -19.38 16.39 7.20
CA ALA A 155 -19.47 16.33 8.66
C ALA A 155 -20.11 17.57 9.33
N ALA A 156 -20.83 18.41 8.55
CA ALA A 156 -21.44 19.64 9.07
C ALA A 156 -22.88 19.49 9.62
N SER A 157 -23.47 18.31 9.52
CA SER A 157 -24.86 18.13 9.96
C SER A 157 -25.14 16.74 10.50
N THR A 158 -24.72 16.41 11.71
CA THR A 158 -25.46 15.43 12.50
C THR A 158 -25.10 15.46 13.98
N VAL A 159 -26.13 15.68 14.74
CA VAL A 159 -26.44 15.54 16.16
C VAL A 159 -25.80 14.30 16.83
N GLN A 160 -25.27 14.56 18.03
CA GLN A 160 -24.93 13.64 19.12
C GLN A 160 -25.64 12.27 19.10
N GLN A 161 -24.92 11.24 18.70
CA GLN A 161 -25.10 9.86 19.16
C GLN A 161 -23.73 9.30 19.53
N SER A 162 -23.68 8.60 20.68
CA SER A 162 -22.45 8.03 21.22
C SER A 162 -21.85 6.99 20.26
N PRO A 163 -20.52 7.00 20.05
CA PRO A 163 -19.86 5.98 19.19
C PRO A 163 -20.07 4.52 19.64
N ASN A 164 -20.43 4.29 20.90
CA ASN A 164 -20.61 2.95 21.46
C ASN A 164 -21.92 2.29 21.03
N ASP A 165 -22.98 3.07 20.78
CA ASP A 165 -24.29 2.50 20.44
C ASP A 165 -24.32 1.87 19.03
N PHE A 166 -23.45 2.34 18.13
CA PHE A 166 -23.34 1.83 16.76
C PHE A 166 -22.55 0.52 16.67
N PHE A 167 -21.58 0.32 17.55
CA PHE A 167 -20.76 -0.90 17.56
C PHE A 167 -21.52 -2.11 18.13
N ASP A 168 -22.39 -1.90 19.11
CA ASP A 168 -23.19 -2.96 19.70
C ASP A 168 -24.22 -3.52 18.72
N GLU A 169 -24.75 -2.69 17.82
CA GLU A 169 -25.73 -3.09 16.81
C GLU A 169 -25.11 -3.93 15.69
N ILE A 170 -23.89 -3.57 15.23
CA ILE A 170 -23.18 -4.33 14.18
C ILE A 170 -22.66 -5.68 14.70
N VAL A 171 -22.18 -5.74 15.93
CA VAL A 171 -21.67 -6.98 16.54
C VAL A 171 -22.83 -7.96 16.77
N THR A 172 -24.00 -7.46 17.18
CA THR A 172 -25.19 -8.29 17.42
C THR A 172 -25.74 -8.85 16.11
N GLN A 173 -25.72 -8.09 15.03
CA GLN A 173 -26.20 -8.53 13.70
C GLN A 173 -25.27 -9.58 13.07
N SER A 174 -23.94 -9.41 13.21
CA SER A 174 -22.97 -10.39 12.69
C SER A 174 -22.98 -11.73 13.43
N ILE A 175 -23.43 -11.76 14.67
CA ILE A 175 -23.59 -13.00 15.45
C ILE A 175 -24.88 -13.74 15.04
N HIS A 176 -25.94 -12.99 14.71
CA HIS A 176 -27.22 -13.59 14.31
C HIS A 176 -27.14 -14.27 12.93
N ASP A 177 -26.35 -13.69 11.99
CA ASP A 177 -26.16 -14.24 10.65
C ASP A 177 -25.32 -15.55 10.63
N LEU A 178 -24.60 -15.85 11.72
CA LEU A 178 -23.79 -17.09 11.85
C LEU A 178 -24.59 -18.27 12.44
N ASP A 179 -25.74 -18.02 13.07
CA ASP A 179 -26.57 -19.07 13.68
C ASP A 179 -27.67 -19.60 12.75
N GLU A 180 -27.89 -19.03 11.56
CA GLU A 180 -28.89 -19.49 10.59
C GLU A 180 -28.33 -20.43 9.48
N GLU A 181 -27.03 -20.76 9.48
CA GLU A 181 -26.40 -21.73 8.53
C GLU A 181 -25.94 -23.04 9.20
N VAL A 182 -26.76 -23.62 10.08
CA VAL A 182 -26.53 -24.99 10.59
C VAL A 182 -27.72 -25.87 10.30
#